data_a9f83ede382573cd02e989100457bb57
#
_entry.id   a9f83ede382573cd02e989100457bb57
#
_cell.length_a   1.000
_cell.length_b   1.000
_cell.length_c   1.000
_cell.angle_alpha   90.00
_cell.angle_beta   90.00
_cell.angle_gamma   90.00
#
_symmetry.space_group_name_H-M   'P 1'
#
loop_
_entity.id
_entity.type
_entity.pdbx_description
1 polymer ?
#
loop_
_entity_poly.entity_id
_entity_poly.type
_entity_poly.pdbx_seq_one_letter_code
_entity_poly.pdbx_strand_id
1 'polypeptide(L)'
;MKTLVLLLFLAFSIYSQSLAPVQNIFMQGNNINTAIGTDGIFNFDRVTFLTSQPGFLWPATSNQRLTSVFSSGLWIGAKVGPQRELRLAASWFYSHYSQGNIPVIGQVPSSSVCSDPSWRGYYVQLTDPNLFNGGTRYKNAGGRQYVFNYDSWTNWPVSKGAPYVEVNGIPGYQPEWNGDRPGIGNGMTARPEEIAFFVFMDYTGCANDIHSSAVGLPGGTLPLGVEVQQLTFNFNCDPLRDMYFIKYRIINKSNSVWDSTYITNINDIDIGDASDDMFGCDISRNLGFTYNFSNNDSCYGMNPPALGVRIVQSPIVSTNSPFDTAFLPYDTLVGFKLTQMSGFNGFINGSNECFGEPDNAVNAFEYMRGRWGCGNPIINWVTNQETTFRFSGNACTRSGWYDSTTGDKRTFSNMGPLTLQSGDTQIVVLSYIITRDGGNNFQNVCAVQSLSDSALKYYYNDFKTCMPIGIEPISSEIPQRYELQQNYPNPFNPETKIKFSIPLLRGVAGEAGRGVL
;
A
#
# COMPACT_ATOMS: atom_id res chain seq x y z
N MET A 1 -16.60 16.79 -70.70
CA MET A 1 -17.33 16.80 -69.42
C MET A 1 -16.54 15.99 -68.39
N LYS A 2 -15.82 16.66 -67.47
CA LYS A 2 -15.12 16.02 -66.35
C LYS A 2 -15.99 16.20 -65.12
N THR A 3 -16.53 15.11 -64.62
CA THR A 3 -17.34 15.08 -63.42
C THR A 3 -16.43 15.17 -62.19
N LEU A 4 -16.52 16.26 -61.45
CA LEU A 4 -15.82 16.48 -60.20
C LEU A 4 -16.60 15.79 -59.08
N VAL A 5 -16.05 14.72 -58.52
CA VAL A 5 -16.61 14.07 -57.31
C VAL A 5 -16.06 14.79 -56.11
N LEU A 6 -16.93 15.53 -55.39
CA LEU A 6 -16.63 16.21 -54.13
C LEU A 6 -16.82 15.19 -53.00
N LEU A 7 -15.72 14.69 -52.47
CA LEU A 7 -15.73 13.88 -51.23
C LEU A 7 -15.83 14.81 -50.03
N LEU A 8 -17.02 14.84 -49.39
CA LEU A 8 -17.22 15.48 -48.09
C LEU A 8 -16.57 14.57 -47.02
N PHE A 9 -15.44 14.96 -46.51
CA PHE A 9 -14.93 14.42 -45.23
C PHE A 9 -15.69 15.05 -44.07
N LEU A 10 -16.67 14.35 -43.54
CA LEU A 10 -17.20 14.64 -42.21
C LEU A 10 -16.15 14.27 -41.19
N ALA A 11 -15.41 15.27 -40.71
CA ALA A 11 -14.57 15.13 -39.52
C ALA A 11 -15.46 14.98 -38.30
N PHE A 12 -15.72 13.75 -37.87
CA PHE A 12 -16.19 13.50 -36.53
C PHE A 12 -15.05 13.86 -35.58
N SER A 13 -15.13 15.03 -34.97
CA SER A 13 -14.34 15.34 -33.79
C SER A 13 -14.83 14.45 -32.67
N ILE A 14 -14.18 13.31 -32.52
CA ILE A 14 -14.29 12.51 -31.28
C ILE A 14 -13.63 13.37 -30.22
N TYR A 15 -14.42 14.08 -29.43
CA TYR A 15 -13.96 14.63 -28.17
C TYR A 15 -13.62 13.45 -27.26
N SER A 16 -12.40 12.98 -27.33
CA SER A 16 -11.80 12.16 -26.29
C SER A 16 -11.73 13.05 -25.05
N GLN A 17 -12.69 12.90 -24.13
CA GLN A 17 -12.54 13.49 -22.81
C GLN A 17 -11.26 12.93 -22.21
N SER A 18 -10.30 13.80 -21.95
CA SER A 18 -9.06 13.39 -21.31
C SER A 18 -9.37 12.96 -19.88
N LEU A 19 -9.15 11.67 -19.60
CA LEU A 19 -9.19 11.16 -18.23
C LEU A 19 -8.21 11.95 -17.35
N ALA A 20 -8.53 12.06 -16.05
CA ALA A 20 -7.58 12.58 -15.08
C ALA A 20 -6.28 11.75 -15.17
N PRO A 21 -5.14 12.40 -15.36
CA PRO A 21 -3.90 11.67 -15.59
C PRO A 21 -3.46 10.90 -14.35
N VAL A 22 -3.10 9.64 -14.53
CA VAL A 22 -2.50 8.83 -13.46
C VAL A 22 -1.24 9.52 -12.93
N GLN A 23 -1.11 9.57 -11.61
CA GLN A 23 0.02 10.17 -10.91
C GLN A 23 0.83 9.08 -10.20
N ASN A 24 2.15 9.25 -10.14
CA ASN A 24 3.01 8.52 -9.21
C ASN A 24 3.39 9.45 -8.06
N ILE A 25 3.05 9.04 -6.84
CA ILE A 25 3.49 9.69 -5.61
C ILE A 25 4.76 8.95 -5.16
N PHE A 26 5.85 9.68 -4.95
CA PHE A 26 7.10 9.11 -4.46
C PHE A 26 7.23 9.37 -2.96
N MET A 27 7.27 8.30 -2.18
CA MET A 27 7.47 8.33 -0.74
C MET A 27 8.92 7.99 -0.45
N GLN A 28 9.62 8.88 0.26
CA GLN A 28 11.06 8.80 0.53
C GLN A 28 11.40 9.29 1.95
N GLY A 29 10.41 9.38 2.82
CA GLY A 29 10.56 9.93 4.17
C GLY A 29 11.25 8.99 5.16
N ASN A 30 11.52 7.75 4.76
CA ASN A 30 12.30 6.80 5.55
C ASN A 30 13.38 6.12 4.69
N ASN A 31 13.84 4.93 5.06
CA ASN A 31 14.89 4.21 4.30
C ASN A 31 14.39 3.60 2.97
N ILE A 32 13.12 3.74 2.63
CA ILE A 32 12.54 3.21 1.39
C ILE A 32 12.20 4.38 0.45
N ASN A 33 12.53 4.23 -0.82
CA ASN A 33 12.00 5.07 -1.89
C ASN A 33 11.00 4.24 -2.68
N THR A 34 9.72 4.57 -2.58
CA THR A 34 8.67 3.82 -3.30
C THR A 34 7.77 4.73 -4.12
N ALA A 35 7.37 4.24 -5.30
CA ALA A 35 6.43 4.89 -6.21
C ALA A 35 5.02 4.30 -6.01
N ILE A 36 4.04 5.16 -5.73
CA ILE A 36 2.63 4.80 -5.52
C ILE A 36 1.79 5.43 -6.62
N GLY A 37 1.22 4.61 -7.48
CA GLY A 37 0.32 5.04 -8.55
C GLY A 37 -1.11 5.23 -8.06
N THR A 38 -1.78 6.27 -8.55
CA THR A 38 -3.17 6.60 -8.18
C THR A 38 -4.23 5.74 -8.87
N ASP A 39 -3.81 4.70 -9.57
CA ASP A 39 -4.64 3.68 -10.22
C ASP A 39 -4.44 2.27 -9.62
N GLY A 40 -3.94 2.19 -8.40
CA GLY A 40 -3.75 0.94 -7.68
C GLY A 40 -2.48 0.17 -8.03
N ILE A 41 -1.65 0.66 -8.96
CA ILE A 41 -0.30 0.13 -9.20
C ILE A 41 0.67 0.83 -8.26
N PHE A 42 1.56 0.08 -7.62
CA PHE A 42 2.58 0.66 -6.76
C PHE A 42 3.89 -0.12 -6.84
N ASN A 43 4.94 0.42 -6.25
CA ASN A 43 6.31 -0.07 -6.43
C ASN A 43 6.77 -0.06 -7.90
N PHE A 44 6.15 0.78 -8.74
CA PHE A 44 6.41 0.83 -10.17
C PHE A 44 6.55 2.26 -10.66
N ASP A 45 7.75 2.65 -11.08
CA ASP A 45 8.02 3.99 -11.60
C ASP A 45 7.76 4.08 -13.11
N ARG A 46 6.59 4.59 -13.48
CA ARG A 46 6.15 4.80 -14.86
C ARG A 46 6.38 6.22 -15.37
N VAL A 47 6.90 7.10 -14.54
CA VAL A 47 6.82 8.55 -14.75
C VAL A 47 8.20 9.21 -14.86
N THR A 48 9.18 8.74 -14.08
CA THR A 48 10.52 9.37 -14.01
C THR A 48 11.37 9.07 -15.25
N PHE A 49 11.14 7.92 -15.89
CA PHE A 49 11.90 7.46 -17.05
C PHE A 49 10.98 7.28 -18.27
N LEU A 50 11.57 7.34 -19.46
CA LEU A 50 10.86 7.05 -20.72
C LEU A 50 10.41 5.59 -20.81
N THR A 51 11.04 4.70 -20.05
CA THR A 51 10.70 3.29 -19.89
C THR A 51 10.32 3.01 -18.45
N SER A 52 9.38 2.09 -18.25
CA SER A 52 8.99 1.61 -16.91
C SER A 52 10.18 1.06 -16.15
N GLN A 53 10.29 1.43 -14.87
CA GLN A 53 11.39 1.06 -14.00
C GLN A 53 10.85 0.54 -12.66
N PRO A 54 11.64 -0.27 -11.92
CA PRO A 54 11.29 -0.67 -10.57
C PRO A 54 11.11 0.56 -9.69
N GLY A 55 10.07 0.54 -8.88
CA GLY A 55 9.69 1.69 -8.05
C GLY A 55 9.81 1.46 -6.55
N PHE A 56 10.38 0.32 -6.11
CA PHE A 56 10.74 0.08 -4.72
C PHE A 56 12.26 -0.06 -4.61
N LEU A 57 12.91 0.97 -4.09
CA LEU A 57 14.37 1.02 -3.95
C LEU A 57 14.77 1.10 -2.47
N TRP A 58 15.76 0.31 -2.09
CA TRP A 58 16.28 0.26 -0.72
C TRP A 58 17.80 -0.01 -0.71
N PRO A 59 18.61 0.73 0.12
CA PRO A 59 18.20 1.91 0.89
C PRO A 59 17.67 3.03 -0.01
N ALA A 60 16.91 3.99 0.55
CA ALA A 60 16.31 5.08 -0.22
C ALA A 60 17.33 5.79 -1.11
N THR A 61 17.19 5.61 -2.43
CA THR A 61 18.17 5.99 -3.44
C THR A 61 17.49 6.26 -4.78
N SER A 62 18.22 6.80 -5.73
CA SER A 62 17.86 6.86 -7.15
C SER A 62 18.52 5.77 -7.99
N ASN A 63 19.33 4.90 -7.38
CA ASN A 63 20.00 3.81 -8.08
C ASN A 63 19.01 2.66 -8.33
N GLN A 64 18.52 2.53 -9.56
CA GLN A 64 17.53 1.53 -9.98
C GLN A 64 18.01 0.07 -9.83
N ARG A 65 19.30 -0.16 -9.67
CA ARG A 65 19.85 -1.51 -9.42
C ARG A 65 19.61 -1.98 -7.97
N LEU A 66 19.34 -1.06 -7.04
CA LEU A 66 19.02 -1.40 -5.64
C LEU A 66 17.50 -1.54 -5.47
N THR A 67 16.89 -2.31 -6.37
CA THR A 67 15.47 -2.64 -6.33
C THR A 67 15.20 -3.84 -5.41
N SER A 68 13.97 -3.96 -4.96
CA SER A 68 13.50 -5.17 -4.25
C SER A 68 12.12 -5.61 -4.74
N VAL A 69 11.37 -4.70 -5.38
CA VAL A 69 10.11 -5.00 -6.08
C VAL A 69 10.04 -4.15 -7.33
N PHE A 70 9.81 -4.79 -8.47
CA PHE A 70 9.63 -4.09 -9.72
C PHE A 70 8.26 -3.43 -9.81
N SER A 71 7.20 -4.18 -9.49
CA SER A 71 5.81 -3.72 -9.51
C SER A 71 4.95 -4.50 -8.54
N SER A 72 3.93 -3.84 -8.01
CA SER A 72 2.91 -4.46 -7.17
C SER A 72 1.52 -3.96 -7.55
N GLY A 73 0.49 -4.75 -7.18
CA GLY A 73 -0.89 -4.39 -7.45
C GLY A 73 -1.90 -5.03 -6.51
N LEU A 74 -3.15 -4.61 -6.69
CA LEU A 74 -4.31 -5.12 -5.99
C LEU A 74 -5.23 -5.82 -6.98
N TRP A 75 -5.53 -7.11 -6.73
CA TRP A 75 -6.52 -7.88 -7.46
C TRP A 75 -7.72 -8.16 -6.58
N ILE A 76 -8.92 -7.99 -7.12
CA ILE A 76 -10.19 -8.33 -6.47
C ILE A 76 -11.00 -9.14 -7.45
N GLY A 77 -11.28 -10.39 -7.10
CA GLY A 77 -12.06 -11.31 -7.92
C GLY A 77 -13.25 -11.89 -7.15
N ALA A 78 -14.41 -11.99 -7.78
CA ALA A 78 -15.61 -12.49 -7.15
C ALA A 78 -16.54 -13.22 -8.13
N LYS A 79 -17.44 -14.05 -7.60
CA LYS A 79 -18.61 -14.59 -8.29
C LYS A 79 -19.80 -13.66 -8.02
N VAL A 80 -20.27 -12.96 -9.06
CA VAL A 80 -21.23 -11.86 -8.94
C VAL A 80 -22.63 -12.28 -9.35
N GLY A 81 -23.61 -11.89 -8.53
CA GLY A 81 -25.03 -12.09 -8.79
C GLY A 81 -25.51 -13.54 -8.78
N PRO A 82 -26.78 -13.77 -9.11
CA PRO A 82 -27.39 -15.10 -9.07
C PRO A 82 -26.78 -16.14 -10.02
N GLN A 83 -26.21 -15.67 -11.14
CA GLN A 83 -25.53 -16.51 -12.13
C GLN A 83 -24.10 -16.84 -11.74
N ARG A 84 -23.59 -16.25 -10.65
CA ARG A 84 -22.23 -16.43 -10.16
C ARG A 84 -21.18 -16.14 -11.24
N GLU A 85 -21.41 -15.07 -12.01
CA GLU A 85 -20.51 -14.62 -13.07
C GLU A 85 -19.16 -14.22 -12.47
N LEU A 86 -18.07 -14.74 -13.02
CA LEU A 86 -16.73 -14.29 -12.60
C LEU A 86 -16.51 -12.85 -13.05
N ARG A 87 -16.11 -12.00 -12.10
CA ARG A 87 -15.62 -10.65 -12.36
C ARG A 87 -14.31 -10.43 -11.64
N LEU A 88 -13.41 -9.71 -12.29
CA LEU A 88 -12.07 -9.44 -11.80
C LEU A 88 -11.68 -8.00 -12.10
N ALA A 89 -11.24 -7.28 -11.08
CA ALA A 89 -10.53 -6.01 -11.19
C ALA A 89 -9.08 -6.23 -10.75
N ALA A 90 -8.13 -5.78 -11.56
CA ALA A 90 -6.71 -6.04 -11.36
C ALA A 90 -5.85 -4.80 -11.68
N SER A 91 -4.74 -4.68 -10.96
CA SER A 91 -3.65 -3.75 -11.27
C SER A 91 -2.30 -4.44 -11.06
N TRP A 92 -1.34 -4.17 -11.94
CA TRP A 92 0.03 -4.66 -11.83
C TRP A 92 0.98 -3.85 -12.71
N PHE A 93 1.21 -4.19 -14.00
CA PHE A 93 1.92 -3.33 -14.97
C PHE A 93 0.95 -2.36 -15.66
N TYR A 94 -0.29 -2.78 -15.80
CA TYR A 94 -1.44 -2.01 -16.26
C TYR A 94 -2.54 -2.08 -15.21
N SER A 95 -3.63 -1.34 -15.39
CA SER A 95 -4.71 -1.29 -14.42
C SER A 95 -6.08 -1.27 -15.06
N HIS A 96 -7.01 -2.03 -14.46
CA HIS A 96 -8.45 -1.88 -14.69
C HIS A 96 -9.04 -0.71 -13.90
N TYR A 97 -8.27 -0.09 -13.01
CA TYR A 97 -8.75 1.00 -12.19
C TYR A 97 -8.48 2.36 -12.83
N SER A 98 -9.41 3.27 -12.60
CA SER A 98 -9.31 4.69 -12.91
C SER A 98 -9.50 5.52 -11.66
N GLN A 99 -8.91 6.71 -11.60
CA GLN A 99 -9.14 7.65 -10.51
C GLN A 99 -10.61 8.08 -10.48
N GLY A 100 -11.17 8.19 -9.29
CA GLY A 100 -12.54 8.58 -9.06
C GLY A 100 -13.29 7.68 -8.09
N ASN A 101 -14.56 8.00 -7.88
CA ASN A 101 -15.47 7.20 -7.05
C ASN A 101 -16.69 6.74 -7.84
N ILE A 102 -17.47 5.84 -7.24
CA ILE A 102 -18.78 5.45 -7.72
C ILE A 102 -19.83 6.16 -6.84
N PRO A 103 -20.36 7.33 -7.28
CA PRO A 103 -21.22 8.16 -6.44
C PRO A 103 -22.52 7.47 -6.02
N VAL A 104 -23.09 6.68 -6.92
CA VAL A 104 -24.36 5.98 -6.70
C VAL A 104 -24.17 4.48 -6.89
N ILE A 105 -24.55 3.71 -5.88
CA ILE A 105 -24.48 2.24 -5.90
C ILE A 105 -25.24 1.69 -7.11
N GLY A 106 -24.62 0.78 -7.85
CA GLY A 106 -25.20 0.11 -9.01
C GLY A 106 -25.22 0.95 -10.29
N GLN A 107 -24.64 2.13 -10.29
CA GLN A 107 -24.56 2.98 -11.48
C GLN A 107 -23.11 3.17 -11.94
N VAL A 108 -22.92 3.12 -13.25
CA VAL A 108 -21.64 3.53 -13.86
C VAL A 108 -21.45 5.03 -13.66
N PRO A 109 -20.30 5.48 -13.18
CA PRO A 109 -20.04 6.90 -13.00
C PRO A 109 -20.15 7.68 -14.32
N SER A 110 -20.54 8.94 -14.23
CA SER A 110 -20.56 9.81 -15.40
C SER A 110 -19.13 10.18 -15.82
N SER A 111 -18.94 10.52 -17.09
CA SER A 111 -17.66 10.96 -17.63
C SER A 111 -17.07 12.18 -16.88
N SER A 112 -17.91 13.02 -16.28
CA SER A 112 -17.46 14.13 -15.44
C SER A 112 -16.71 13.68 -14.18
N VAL A 113 -17.00 12.51 -13.65
CA VAL A 113 -16.24 11.93 -12.51
C VAL A 113 -14.83 11.57 -12.97
N CYS A 114 -14.69 10.85 -14.08
CA CYS A 114 -13.38 10.40 -14.58
C CYS A 114 -12.48 11.56 -15.07
N SER A 115 -13.05 12.67 -15.45
CA SER A 115 -12.30 13.86 -15.89
C SER A 115 -12.09 14.90 -14.77
N ASP A 116 -12.66 14.72 -13.58
CA ASP A 116 -12.54 15.66 -12.48
C ASP A 116 -11.10 15.63 -11.91
N PRO A 117 -10.33 16.73 -12.07
CA PRO A 117 -8.94 16.79 -11.60
C PRO A 117 -8.80 16.74 -10.07
N SER A 118 -9.90 16.90 -9.33
CA SER A 118 -9.89 16.75 -7.87
C SER A 118 -9.73 15.30 -7.40
N TRP A 119 -9.90 14.31 -8.29
CA TRP A 119 -9.54 12.91 -8.04
C TRP A 119 -8.04 12.67 -8.27
N ARG A 120 -7.22 13.48 -7.67
CA ARG A 120 -5.76 13.36 -7.68
C ARG A 120 -5.24 12.61 -6.46
N GLY A 121 -3.97 12.27 -6.47
CA GLY A 121 -3.26 11.87 -5.25
C GLY A 121 -3.00 13.07 -4.35
N TYR A 122 -3.26 12.91 -3.06
CA TYR A 122 -2.93 13.86 -2.01
C TYR A 122 -1.77 13.30 -1.20
N TYR A 123 -0.70 14.08 -1.05
CA TYR A 123 0.51 13.65 -0.36
C TYR A 123 0.96 14.73 0.61
N VAL A 124 1.23 14.33 1.85
CA VAL A 124 1.72 15.22 2.90
C VAL A 124 2.91 14.56 3.60
N GLN A 125 4.03 15.27 3.67
CA GLN A 125 5.13 14.99 4.58
C GLN A 125 4.90 15.82 5.85
N LEU A 126 4.43 15.16 6.92
CA LEU A 126 3.99 15.84 8.14
C LEU A 126 5.14 16.42 8.98
N THR A 127 6.36 15.99 8.70
CA THR A 127 7.59 16.49 9.35
C THR A 127 8.32 17.55 8.54
N ASP A 128 7.80 17.96 7.36
CA ASP A 128 8.38 19.05 6.57
C ASP A 128 8.32 20.36 7.37
N PRO A 129 9.48 20.97 7.70
CA PRO A 129 9.52 22.21 8.48
C PRO A 129 8.86 23.40 7.76
N ASN A 130 8.68 23.31 6.44
CA ASN A 130 8.04 24.35 5.65
C ASN A 130 6.52 24.11 5.46
N LEU A 131 5.95 23.05 5.98
CA LEU A 131 4.54 22.73 5.83
C LEU A 131 3.64 23.87 6.31
N PHE A 132 3.91 24.39 7.50
CA PHE A 132 3.10 25.44 8.14
C PHE A 132 3.39 26.87 7.62
N ASN A 133 4.42 27.04 6.79
CA ASN A 133 4.82 28.34 6.20
C ASN A 133 4.35 28.47 4.74
N GLY A 134 3.36 27.70 4.32
CA GLY A 134 2.87 27.72 2.94
C GLY A 134 3.82 27.07 1.94
N GLY A 135 4.73 26.22 2.41
CA GLY A 135 5.72 25.53 1.57
C GLY A 135 5.07 24.59 0.57
N THR A 136 5.13 24.96 -0.70
CA THR A 136 4.61 24.15 -1.81
C THR A 136 5.77 23.42 -2.44
N ARG A 137 5.69 22.10 -2.51
CA ARG A 137 6.63 21.30 -3.28
C ARG A 137 6.00 20.90 -4.60
N TYR A 138 6.72 21.18 -5.66
CA TYR A 138 6.38 20.72 -6.99
C TYR A 138 7.34 19.61 -7.38
N LYS A 139 6.81 18.51 -7.89
CA LYS A 139 7.60 17.46 -8.51
C LYS A 139 7.22 17.35 -9.97
N ASN A 140 8.18 17.53 -10.86
CA ASN A 140 8.00 17.28 -12.28
C ASN A 140 8.41 15.83 -12.57
N ALA A 141 7.50 15.06 -13.16
CA ALA A 141 7.78 13.71 -13.59
C ALA A 141 7.10 13.50 -14.96
N GLY A 142 7.87 13.11 -15.97
CA GLY A 142 7.37 12.91 -17.32
C GLY A 142 6.67 14.16 -17.91
N GLY A 143 7.18 15.37 -17.61
CA GLY A 143 6.60 16.64 -18.04
C GLY A 143 5.32 17.05 -17.28
N ARG A 144 4.95 16.34 -16.21
CA ARG A 144 3.81 16.64 -15.35
C ARG A 144 4.27 17.27 -14.04
N GLN A 145 3.52 18.26 -13.56
CA GLN A 145 3.77 18.93 -12.30
C GLN A 145 2.76 18.45 -11.26
N TYR A 146 3.27 17.98 -10.13
CA TYR A 146 2.46 17.54 -8.98
C TYR A 146 2.64 18.52 -7.83
N VAL A 147 1.55 18.88 -7.18
CA VAL A 147 1.52 19.79 -6.01
C VAL A 147 1.32 18.94 -4.77
N PHE A 148 2.24 19.05 -3.83
CA PHE A 148 2.25 18.27 -2.61
C PHE A 148 2.37 19.16 -1.37
N ASN A 149 2.35 18.55 -0.19
CA ASN A 149 2.56 19.19 1.11
C ASN A 149 1.46 20.18 1.47
N TYR A 150 1.76 21.48 1.51
CA TYR A 150 0.83 22.48 2.03
C TYR A 150 -0.52 22.46 1.32
N ASP A 151 -0.56 22.41 0.00
CA ASP A 151 -1.80 22.29 -0.76
C ASP A 151 -2.56 20.99 -0.45
N SER A 152 -1.87 19.87 -0.34
CA SER A 152 -2.51 18.60 0.05
C SER A 152 -2.92 18.58 1.52
N TRP A 153 -2.20 19.27 2.40
CA TRP A 153 -2.54 19.39 3.81
C TRP A 153 -3.77 20.26 4.01
N THR A 154 -3.84 21.44 3.38
CA THR A 154 -4.99 22.36 3.50
C THR A 154 -6.25 21.81 2.84
N ASN A 155 -6.10 21.11 1.72
CA ASN A 155 -7.18 20.51 0.93
C ASN A 155 -7.31 19.00 1.11
N TRP A 156 -6.90 18.46 2.27
CA TRP A 156 -7.00 17.03 2.54
C TRP A 156 -8.42 16.52 2.27
N PRO A 157 -8.63 15.49 1.44
CA PRO A 157 -9.93 15.20 0.84
C PRO A 157 -10.86 14.42 1.78
N VAL A 158 -11.18 14.97 2.93
CA VAL A 158 -12.05 14.35 3.94
C VAL A 158 -13.43 14.01 3.37
N SER A 159 -13.98 14.87 2.53
CA SER A 159 -15.25 14.61 1.83
C SER A 159 -15.21 13.42 0.88
N LYS A 160 -14.01 12.96 0.50
CA LYS A 160 -13.78 11.76 -0.33
C LYS A 160 -13.41 10.52 0.50
N GLY A 161 -13.49 10.62 1.82
CA GLY A 161 -13.22 9.52 2.75
C GLY A 161 -11.81 9.49 3.34
N ALA A 162 -10.98 10.50 3.07
CA ALA A 162 -9.65 10.59 3.68
C ALA A 162 -9.77 10.78 5.20
N PRO A 163 -9.12 9.93 6.00
CA PRO A 163 -9.16 10.06 7.45
C PRO A 163 -8.27 11.22 7.92
N TYR A 164 -8.67 11.83 9.03
CA TYR A 164 -7.91 12.91 9.67
C TYR A 164 -7.97 12.80 11.19
N VAL A 165 -7.10 13.55 11.86
CA VAL A 165 -7.07 13.69 13.32
C VAL A 165 -7.51 15.11 13.68
N GLU A 166 -8.56 15.22 14.49
CA GLU A 166 -8.97 16.46 15.13
C GLU A 166 -8.06 16.72 16.33
N VAL A 167 -7.37 17.86 16.32
CA VAL A 167 -6.40 18.16 17.40
C VAL A 167 -7.09 18.89 18.56
N ASN A 168 -7.99 19.82 18.28
CA ASN A 168 -8.64 20.66 19.30
C ASN A 168 -10.12 20.31 19.55
N GLY A 169 -10.62 19.18 19.05
CA GLY A 169 -11.99 18.70 19.29
C GLY A 169 -13.09 19.55 18.65
N ILE A 170 -12.75 20.40 17.69
CA ILE A 170 -13.71 21.16 16.90
C ILE A 170 -14.04 20.35 15.65
N PRO A 171 -15.30 19.97 15.41
CA PRO A 171 -15.68 19.13 14.29
C PRO A 171 -15.36 19.75 12.92
N GLY A 172 -14.84 18.93 12.01
CA GLY A 172 -14.49 19.31 10.65
C GLY A 172 -13.00 19.62 10.48
N TYR A 173 -12.48 19.29 9.30
CA TYR A 173 -11.06 19.45 8.99
C TYR A 173 -10.70 20.94 8.81
N GLN A 174 -9.95 21.50 9.73
CA GLN A 174 -9.53 22.91 9.78
C GLN A 174 -8.03 22.99 10.13
N PRO A 175 -7.13 22.61 9.20
CA PRO A 175 -5.71 22.44 9.52
C PRO A 175 -5.02 23.75 9.94
N GLU A 176 -5.33 24.88 9.30
CA GLU A 176 -4.71 26.17 9.59
C GLU A 176 -5.18 26.79 10.93
N TRP A 177 -6.40 26.50 11.34
CA TRP A 177 -7.00 27.08 12.55
C TRP A 177 -6.88 26.18 13.78
N ASN A 178 -7.07 24.86 13.59
CA ASN A 178 -7.12 23.89 14.68
C ASN A 178 -5.90 23.00 14.75
N GLY A 179 -5.01 23.06 13.74
CA GLY A 179 -3.87 22.16 13.62
C GLY A 179 -4.27 20.73 13.22
N ASP A 180 -5.49 20.55 12.71
CA ASP A 180 -5.94 19.24 12.21
C ASP A 180 -4.99 18.71 11.14
N ARG A 181 -4.85 17.42 11.06
CA ARG A 181 -3.88 16.81 10.17
C ARG A 181 -4.39 15.51 9.54
N PRO A 182 -3.85 15.11 8.37
CA PRO A 182 -4.05 13.77 7.84
C PRO A 182 -3.81 12.70 8.90
N GLY A 183 -4.64 11.66 8.91
CA GLY A 183 -4.60 10.59 9.88
C GLY A 183 -4.74 9.23 9.26
N ILE A 184 -4.48 8.17 10.04
CA ILE A 184 -4.58 6.78 9.61
C ILE A 184 -6.04 6.27 9.71
N GLY A 185 -6.86 6.96 10.48
CA GLY A 185 -8.26 6.59 10.73
C GLY A 185 -8.42 5.50 11.79
N ASN A 186 -9.66 5.05 12.02
CA ASN A 186 -10.01 4.05 13.03
C ASN A 186 -9.63 4.46 14.46
N GLY A 187 -9.72 5.76 14.80
CA GLY A 187 -9.34 6.26 16.11
C GLY A 187 -7.84 6.41 16.34
N MET A 188 -7.01 6.09 15.37
CA MET A 188 -5.56 6.25 15.46
C MET A 188 -5.16 7.71 15.45
N THR A 189 -4.26 8.07 16.36
CA THR A 189 -3.73 9.43 16.53
C THR A 189 -2.27 9.58 16.12
N ALA A 190 -1.63 8.50 15.70
CA ALA A 190 -0.26 8.50 15.23
C ALA A 190 0.00 9.55 14.14
N ARG A 191 1.22 10.09 14.14
CA ARG A 191 1.70 11.04 13.14
C ARG A 191 2.74 10.37 12.25
N PRO A 192 2.36 9.90 11.04
CA PRO A 192 3.33 9.36 10.09
C PRO A 192 4.36 10.41 9.66
N GLU A 193 5.49 9.97 9.14
CA GLU A 193 6.46 10.83 8.44
C GLU A 193 5.83 11.36 7.15
N GLU A 194 5.29 10.43 6.35
CA GLU A 194 4.60 10.72 5.10
C GLU A 194 3.27 9.99 5.05
N ILE A 195 2.30 10.63 4.41
CA ILE A 195 0.98 10.04 4.17
C ILE A 195 0.45 10.46 2.80
N ALA A 196 -0.12 9.49 2.07
CA ALA A 196 -0.74 9.72 0.78
C ALA A 196 -2.13 9.09 0.75
N PHE A 197 -3.09 9.77 0.11
CA PHE A 197 -4.47 9.30 -0.04
C PHE A 197 -4.97 9.54 -1.46
N PHE A 198 -5.70 8.57 -2.02
CA PHE A 198 -6.42 8.67 -3.28
C PHE A 198 -7.52 7.63 -3.36
N VAL A 199 -8.41 7.81 -4.34
CA VAL A 199 -9.56 6.93 -4.58
C VAL A 199 -9.54 6.47 -6.03
N PHE A 200 -9.81 5.21 -6.27
CA PHE A 200 -9.95 4.62 -7.60
C PHE A 200 -11.11 3.61 -7.66
N MET A 201 -11.56 3.33 -8.86
CA MET A 201 -12.67 2.44 -9.15
C MET A 201 -12.39 1.64 -10.41
N ASP A 202 -13.07 0.51 -10.60
CA ASP A 202 -12.83 -0.39 -11.73
C ASP A 202 -13.73 -0.14 -12.97
N TYR A 203 -14.35 1.04 -13.07
CA TYR A 203 -14.96 1.52 -14.31
C TYR A 203 -13.94 2.33 -15.10
N THR A 204 -13.09 1.65 -15.90
CA THR A 204 -12.04 2.31 -16.68
C THR A 204 -12.64 3.34 -17.64
N GLY A 205 -12.24 4.59 -17.48
CA GLY A 205 -12.78 5.68 -18.30
C GLY A 205 -14.26 5.97 -18.10
N CYS A 206 -14.85 5.62 -16.95
CA CYS A 206 -16.29 5.70 -16.68
C CYS A 206 -17.15 4.90 -17.66
N ALA A 207 -16.66 3.77 -18.13
CA ALA A 207 -17.35 2.85 -19.00
C ALA A 207 -17.61 1.51 -18.30
N ASN A 208 -18.69 0.83 -18.70
CA ASN A 208 -19.00 -0.54 -18.26
C ASN A 208 -18.54 -1.55 -19.32
N ASP A 209 -17.31 -1.39 -19.77
CA ASP A 209 -16.71 -2.23 -20.78
C ASP A 209 -16.01 -3.45 -20.17
N ILE A 210 -15.87 -4.51 -20.96
CA ILE A 210 -15.06 -5.66 -20.55
C ILE A 210 -13.62 -5.20 -20.31
N HIS A 211 -13.09 -5.55 -19.16
CA HIS A 211 -11.70 -5.30 -18.81
C HIS A 211 -10.76 -5.93 -19.84
N SER A 212 -9.88 -5.15 -20.40
CA SER A 212 -8.93 -5.61 -21.41
C SER A 212 -7.84 -6.48 -20.78
N SER A 213 -7.40 -7.52 -21.49
CA SER A 213 -6.18 -8.25 -21.15
C SER A 213 -4.96 -7.54 -21.75
N ALA A 214 -3.87 -7.53 -21.01
CA ALA A 214 -2.55 -7.12 -21.44
C ALA A 214 -1.48 -7.98 -20.76
N VAL A 215 -0.23 -7.89 -21.18
CA VAL A 215 0.87 -8.53 -20.44
C VAL A 215 0.87 -8.02 -19.00
N GLY A 216 0.77 -8.93 -18.04
CA GLY A 216 0.65 -8.58 -16.63
C GLY A 216 -0.69 -7.98 -16.21
N LEU A 217 -1.74 -8.14 -17.02
CA LEU A 217 -3.10 -7.72 -16.66
C LEU A 217 -4.14 -8.73 -17.16
N PRO A 218 -4.65 -9.63 -16.29
CA PRO A 218 -5.66 -10.61 -16.66
C PRO A 218 -7.03 -9.96 -16.80
N GLY A 219 -7.59 -9.92 -18.01
CA GLY A 219 -8.89 -9.33 -18.31
C GLY A 219 -9.95 -10.35 -18.75
N GLY A 220 -10.95 -9.87 -19.50
CA GLY A 220 -12.02 -10.68 -20.10
C GLY A 220 -13.31 -10.72 -19.28
N THR A 221 -13.47 -9.86 -18.27
CA THR A 221 -14.70 -9.77 -17.46
C THR A 221 -15.28 -8.36 -17.42
N LEU A 222 -16.56 -8.23 -17.15
CA LEU A 222 -17.16 -6.95 -16.80
C LEU A 222 -16.60 -6.42 -15.46
N PRO A 223 -16.68 -5.11 -15.20
CA PRO A 223 -16.32 -4.52 -13.91
C PRO A 223 -17.09 -5.14 -12.74
N LEU A 224 -16.43 -5.22 -11.59
CA LEU A 224 -17.05 -5.57 -10.32
C LEU A 224 -17.98 -4.46 -9.81
N GLY A 225 -17.69 -3.21 -10.12
CA GLY A 225 -18.25 -2.05 -9.46
C GLY A 225 -17.61 -1.82 -8.09
N VAL A 226 -16.29 -1.95 -8.02
CA VAL A 226 -15.52 -1.71 -6.79
C VAL A 226 -15.00 -0.28 -6.72
N GLU A 227 -15.14 0.32 -5.56
CA GLU A 227 -14.44 1.55 -5.17
C GLU A 227 -13.39 1.21 -4.12
N VAL A 228 -12.18 1.71 -4.31
CA VAL A 228 -11.08 1.53 -3.38
C VAL A 228 -10.55 2.90 -2.94
N GLN A 229 -10.53 3.12 -1.63
CA GLN A 229 -9.87 4.26 -1.01
C GLN A 229 -8.54 3.76 -0.44
N GLN A 230 -7.44 4.24 -0.98
CA GLN A 230 -6.10 3.84 -0.56
C GLN A 230 -5.43 4.93 0.26
N LEU A 231 -4.89 4.53 1.40
CA LEU A 231 -4.02 5.32 2.25
C LEU A 231 -2.68 4.62 2.35
N THR A 232 -1.60 5.32 2.01
CA THR A 232 -0.22 4.82 2.16
C THR A 232 0.53 5.72 3.12
N PHE A 233 1.27 5.14 4.07
CA PHE A 233 2.00 5.92 5.07
C PHE A 233 3.24 5.18 5.56
N ASN A 234 4.21 5.95 6.06
CA ASN A 234 5.44 5.43 6.66
C ASN A 234 5.84 6.23 7.91
N PHE A 235 6.85 5.71 8.60
CA PHE A 235 7.46 6.33 9.75
C PHE A 235 8.98 6.29 9.61
N ASN A 236 9.68 7.32 10.13
CA ASN A 236 11.13 7.39 10.14
C ASN A 236 11.69 7.20 11.56
N CYS A 237 11.31 6.11 12.17
CA CYS A 237 11.79 5.72 13.51
C CYS A 237 12.05 4.22 13.57
N ASP A 238 12.93 3.76 14.43
CA ASP A 238 13.16 2.34 14.66
C ASP A 238 11.98 1.70 15.42
N PRO A 239 11.53 0.50 15.02
CA PRO A 239 12.06 -0.32 13.93
C PRO A 239 11.31 -0.11 12.60
N LEU A 240 10.54 0.98 12.42
CA LEU A 240 9.61 1.18 11.30
C LEU A 240 10.26 1.86 10.07
N ARG A 241 11.52 2.32 10.16
CA ARG A 241 12.17 3.07 9.07
C ARG A 241 12.43 2.26 7.80
N ASP A 242 12.40 0.92 7.90
CA ASP A 242 12.58 0.00 6.78
C ASP A 242 11.27 -0.70 6.39
N MET A 243 10.14 0.01 6.60
CA MET A 243 8.82 -0.45 6.18
C MET A 243 7.87 0.71 5.85
N TYR A 244 6.86 0.40 5.04
CA TYR A 244 5.72 1.27 4.82
C TYR A 244 4.43 0.46 4.85
N PHE A 245 3.31 1.14 5.00
CA PHE A 245 1.99 0.55 5.16
C PHE A 245 1.05 1.03 4.07
N ILE A 246 0.21 0.11 3.58
CA ILE A 246 -0.92 0.43 2.70
C ILE A 246 -2.19 -0.02 3.38
N LYS A 247 -3.15 0.89 3.52
CA LYS A 247 -4.50 0.62 4.00
C LYS A 247 -5.49 0.82 2.88
N TYR A 248 -6.19 -0.24 2.54
CA TYR A 248 -7.29 -0.22 1.59
C TYR A 248 -8.62 -0.22 2.32
N ARG A 249 -9.53 0.62 1.89
CA ARG A 249 -10.96 0.53 2.17
C ARG A 249 -11.64 0.14 0.86
N ILE A 250 -12.09 -1.12 0.77
CA ILE A 250 -12.65 -1.75 -0.42
C ILE A 250 -14.18 -1.78 -0.25
N ILE A 251 -14.92 -1.22 -1.20
CA ILE A 251 -16.36 -1.02 -1.10
C ILE A 251 -17.03 -1.68 -2.30
N ASN A 252 -18.00 -2.57 -2.05
CA ASN A 252 -18.88 -3.08 -3.08
C ASN A 252 -19.90 -1.99 -3.45
N LYS A 253 -19.64 -1.28 -4.53
CA LYS A 253 -20.53 -0.25 -5.08
C LYS A 253 -21.46 -0.77 -6.16
N SER A 254 -21.43 -2.06 -6.46
CA SER A 254 -22.42 -2.67 -7.36
C SER A 254 -23.77 -2.87 -6.64
N ASN A 255 -24.81 -3.16 -7.39
CA ASN A 255 -26.11 -3.56 -6.85
C ASN A 255 -26.24 -5.09 -6.64
N SER A 256 -25.12 -5.81 -6.67
CA SER A 256 -25.10 -7.27 -6.60
C SER A 256 -24.25 -7.75 -5.43
N VAL A 257 -24.58 -8.94 -4.94
CA VAL A 257 -23.74 -9.66 -3.98
C VAL A 257 -22.50 -10.17 -4.70
N TRP A 258 -21.33 -9.98 -4.08
CA TRP A 258 -20.10 -10.66 -4.45
C TRP A 258 -19.91 -11.86 -3.55
N ASP A 259 -19.99 -13.04 -4.12
CA ASP A 259 -19.74 -14.30 -3.43
C ASP A 259 -18.37 -14.86 -3.80
N SER A 260 -17.80 -15.70 -2.94
CA SER A 260 -16.48 -16.27 -3.15
C SER A 260 -15.44 -15.21 -3.53
N THR A 261 -15.50 -14.06 -2.86
CA THR A 261 -14.61 -12.93 -3.13
C THR A 261 -13.23 -13.21 -2.57
N TYR A 262 -12.22 -12.97 -3.40
CA TYR A 262 -10.81 -12.97 -3.00
C TYR A 262 -10.20 -11.60 -3.22
N ILE A 263 -9.37 -11.17 -2.27
CA ILE A 263 -8.55 -9.96 -2.35
C ILE A 263 -7.10 -10.42 -2.32
N THR A 264 -6.33 -10.02 -3.32
CA THR A 264 -4.96 -10.49 -3.50
C THR A 264 -4.01 -9.32 -3.69
N ASN A 265 -2.91 -9.35 -2.98
CA ASN A 265 -1.74 -8.52 -3.27
C ASN A 265 -0.79 -9.32 -4.16
N ILE A 266 -0.49 -8.78 -5.35
CA ILE A 266 0.50 -9.34 -6.27
C ILE A 266 1.78 -8.53 -6.21
N ASN A 267 2.92 -9.21 -6.32
CA ASN A 267 4.24 -8.61 -6.36
C ASN A 267 5.11 -9.26 -7.44
N ASP A 268 5.73 -8.43 -8.23
CA ASP A 268 6.85 -8.76 -9.10
C ASP A 268 8.13 -8.46 -8.31
N ILE A 269 8.77 -9.52 -7.84
CA ILE A 269 9.90 -9.41 -6.92
C ILE A 269 11.20 -9.39 -7.73
N ASP A 270 12.02 -8.35 -7.47
CA ASP A 270 13.33 -8.18 -8.09
C ASP A 270 14.31 -7.67 -7.02
N ILE A 271 14.84 -8.58 -6.19
CA ILE A 271 15.86 -8.21 -5.20
C ILE A 271 17.21 -8.12 -5.89
N GLY A 272 17.51 -6.95 -6.44
CA GLY A 272 18.71 -6.71 -7.25
C GLY A 272 18.63 -7.40 -8.60
N ASP A 273 19.07 -8.65 -8.68
CA ASP A 273 18.99 -9.50 -9.87
C ASP A 273 17.76 -10.41 -9.78
N ALA A 274 16.75 -10.15 -10.60
CA ALA A 274 15.50 -10.92 -10.63
C ALA A 274 15.67 -12.42 -10.89
N SER A 275 16.80 -12.82 -11.47
CA SER A 275 16.99 -14.21 -11.93
C SER A 275 17.35 -15.22 -10.82
N ASP A 276 17.73 -14.74 -9.62
CA ASP A 276 18.16 -15.59 -8.51
C ASP A 276 17.27 -15.50 -7.27
N ASP A 277 16.07 -14.94 -7.41
CA ASP A 277 15.10 -14.81 -6.33
C ASP A 277 14.44 -16.13 -5.93
N MET A 278 14.14 -16.23 -4.64
CA MET A 278 13.35 -17.27 -4.00
C MET A 278 12.23 -16.65 -3.15
N PHE A 279 11.15 -17.40 -2.91
CA PHE A 279 10.07 -16.93 -2.08
C PHE A 279 9.51 -18.00 -1.14
N GLY A 280 8.74 -17.58 -0.16
CA GLY A 280 8.05 -18.46 0.77
C GLY A 280 7.07 -17.69 1.64
N CYS A 281 6.41 -18.40 2.56
CA CYS A 281 5.48 -17.76 3.47
C CYS A 281 5.59 -18.32 4.89
N ASP A 282 5.23 -17.46 5.85
CA ASP A 282 4.95 -17.82 7.24
C ASP A 282 3.45 -17.66 7.49
N ILE A 283 2.74 -18.77 7.51
CA ILE A 283 1.28 -18.81 7.66
C ILE A 283 0.87 -18.16 9.00
N SER A 284 1.62 -18.43 10.06
CA SER A 284 1.32 -17.95 11.41
C SER A 284 1.40 -16.43 11.53
N ARG A 285 2.20 -15.81 10.67
CA ARG A 285 2.39 -14.36 10.61
C ARG A 285 1.60 -13.67 9.51
N ASN A 286 0.85 -14.41 8.67
CA ASN A 286 0.23 -13.86 7.45
C ASN A 286 1.27 -13.13 6.58
N LEU A 287 2.45 -13.68 6.43
CA LEU A 287 3.62 -13.08 5.82
C LEU A 287 4.06 -13.86 4.59
N GLY A 288 4.08 -13.20 3.43
CA GLY A 288 4.87 -13.63 2.28
C GLY A 288 6.26 -13.02 2.36
N PHE A 289 7.31 -13.74 1.94
CA PHE A 289 8.67 -13.22 1.94
C PHE A 289 9.45 -13.67 0.70
N THR A 290 10.46 -12.90 0.36
CA THR A 290 11.40 -13.16 -0.74
C THR A 290 12.83 -12.92 -0.28
N TYR A 291 13.76 -13.66 -0.88
CA TYR A 291 15.18 -13.63 -0.55
C TYR A 291 15.99 -14.21 -1.71
N ASN A 292 17.27 -13.85 -1.84
CA ASN A 292 18.15 -14.36 -2.89
C ASN A 292 18.61 -15.80 -2.62
N PHE A 293 18.83 -16.54 -3.69
CA PHE A 293 19.43 -17.87 -3.66
C PHE A 293 20.85 -17.86 -3.08
N SER A 294 21.65 -16.89 -3.51
CA SER A 294 23.04 -16.70 -3.12
C SER A 294 23.19 -15.63 -2.04
N ASN A 295 24.22 -15.76 -1.20
CA ASN A 295 24.59 -14.69 -0.27
C ASN A 295 25.37 -13.56 -0.96
N ASN A 296 25.40 -13.55 -2.28
CA ASN A 296 26.01 -12.48 -3.10
C ASN A 296 25.13 -12.23 -4.31
N ASP A 297 24.51 -11.07 -4.34
CA ASP A 297 23.68 -10.58 -5.44
C ASP A 297 24.50 -9.65 -6.35
N SER A 298 24.18 -9.59 -7.64
CA SER A 298 24.93 -8.79 -8.62
C SER A 298 24.76 -7.28 -8.43
N CYS A 299 23.73 -6.84 -7.71
CA CYS A 299 23.39 -5.45 -7.49
C CYS A 299 23.64 -5.02 -6.04
N TYR A 300 23.18 -5.82 -5.06
CA TYR A 300 23.36 -5.56 -3.63
C TYR A 300 24.71 -6.03 -3.09
N GLY A 301 25.43 -6.90 -3.81
CA GLY A 301 26.66 -7.52 -3.34
C GLY A 301 26.41 -8.54 -2.23
N MET A 302 27.38 -8.64 -1.32
CA MET A 302 27.30 -9.56 -0.17
C MET A 302 26.16 -9.21 0.77
N ASN A 303 25.49 -10.26 1.30
CA ASN A 303 24.39 -10.15 2.22
C ASN A 303 23.19 -9.36 1.60
N PRO A 304 22.61 -9.80 0.47
CA PRO A 304 21.45 -9.16 -0.13
C PRO A 304 20.27 -9.17 0.86
N PRO A 305 19.38 -8.15 0.81
CA PRO A 305 18.25 -8.07 1.73
C PRO A 305 17.25 -9.20 1.52
N ALA A 306 16.37 -9.38 2.50
CA ALA A 306 15.10 -10.09 2.32
C ALA A 306 13.94 -9.09 2.43
N LEU A 307 12.88 -9.34 1.67
CA LEU A 307 11.65 -8.56 1.67
C LEU A 307 10.52 -9.39 2.28
N GLY A 308 9.64 -8.74 3.04
CA GLY A 308 8.40 -9.32 3.54
C GLY A 308 7.20 -8.45 3.20
N VAL A 309 6.08 -9.10 2.88
CA VAL A 309 4.77 -8.45 2.77
C VAL A 309 3.84 -9.11 3.78
N ARG A 310 3.52 -8.38 4.84
CA ARG A 310 2.63 -8.85 5.90
C ARG A 310 1.23 -8.32 5.71
N ILE A 311 0.23 -9.19 5.81
CA ILE A 311 -1.16 -8.79 6.01
C ILE A 311 -1.31 -8.46 7.49
N VAL A 312 -1.31 -7.16 7.81
CA VAL A 312 -1.41 -6.64 9.18
C VAL A 312 -2.84 -6.69 9.67
N GLN A 313 -3.78 -6.36 8.77
CA GLN A 313 -5.22 -6.54 8.98
C GLN A 313 -5.84 -7.13 7.73
N SER A 314 -6.47 -8.28 7.87
CA SER A 314 -7.23 -8.93 6.79
C SER A 314 -8.71 -8.56 6.87
N PRO A 315 -9.50 -8.86 5.84
CA PRO A 315 -10.96 -8.69 5.87
C PRO A 315 -11.60 -9.38 7.06
N ILE A 316 -12.77 -8.87 7.45
CA ILE A 316 -13.59 -9.39 8.55
C ILE A 316 -14.76 -10.17 7.97
N VAL A 317 -15.06 -11.32 8.53
CA VAL A 317 -16.23 -12.13 8.17
C VAL A 317 -17.07 -12.44 9.39
N SER A 318 -18.40 -12.37 9.24
CA SER A 318 -19.33 -12.83 10.28
C SER A 318 -19.27 -14.36 10.37
N THR A 319 -19.25 -14.88 11.58
CA THR A 319 -19.26 -16.31 11.85
C THR A 319 -20.58 -16.77 12.45
N ASN A 320 -21.46 -15.83 12.84
CA ASN A 320 -22.68 -16.08 13.62
C ASN A 320 -22.43 -16.85 14.94
N SER A 321 -21.18 -16.91 15.39
CA SER A 321 -20.76 -17.56 16.63
C SER A 321 -20.41 -16.52 17.69
N PRO A 322 -21.08 -16.50 18.85
CA PRO A 322 -20.76 -15.55 19.92
C PRO A 322 -19.39 -15.79 20.56
N PHE A 323 -18.71 -16.90 20.22
CA PHE A 323 -17.39 -17.23 20.73
C PHE A 323 -16.26 -16.67 19.83
N ASP A 324 -16.58 -16.30 18.60
CA ASP A 324 -15.61 -15.69 17.70
C ASP A 324 -15.51 -14.18 17.96
N THR A 325 -14.31 -13.65 17.93
CA THR A 325 -14.06 -12.23 18.17
C THR A 325 -12.96 -11.73 17.24
N ALA A 326 -13.28 -10.71 16.43
CA ALA A 326 -12.28 -9.97 15.67
C ALA A 326 -11.75 -8.81 16.53
N PHE A 327 -10.45 -8.83 16.81
CA PHE A 327 -9.75 -7.73 17.47
C PHE A 327 -9.19 -6.78 16.40
N LEU A 328 -9.54 -5.51 16.52
CA LEU A 328 -9.08 -4.43 15.63
C LEU A 328 -8.41 -3.36 16.49
N PRO A 329 -7.56 -2.48 15.92
CA PRO A 329 -7.14 -1.30 16.64
C PRO A 329 -8.35 -0.48 17.09
N TYR A 330 -8.52 -0.29 18.40
CA TYR A 330 -9.62 0.46 19.03
C TYR A 330 -11.03 -0.10 18.87
N ASP A 331 -11.19 -1.34 18.38
CA ASP A 331 -12.51 -1.97 18.26
C ASP A 331 -12.44 -3.48 18.50
N THR A 332 -13.55 -4.05 18.94
CA THR A 332 -13.68 -5.48 19.19
C THR A 332 -15.07 -5.95 18.75
N LEU A 333 -15.11 -6.82 17.73
CA LEU A 333 -16.35 -7.29 17.13
C LEU A 333 -16.62 -8.75 17.50
N VAL A 334 -17.63 -8.98 18.33
CA VAL A 334 -18.11 -10.33 18.70
C VAL A 334 -18.97 -10.89 17.56
N GLY A 335 -18.83 -12.17 17.25
CA GLY A 335 -19.50 -12.82 16.13
C GLY A 335 -18.77 -12.68 14.80
N PHE A 336 -17.55 -12.16 14.84
CA PHE A 336 -16.72 -11.95 13.66
C PHE A 336 -15.31 -12.52 13.86
N LYS A 337 -14.62 -12.77 12.76
CA LYS A 337 -13.18 -13.09 12.74
C LYS A 337 -12.49 -12.43 11.56
N LEU A 338 -11.19 -12.24 11.68
CA LEU A 338 -10.31 -11.88 10.56
C LEU A 338 -10.10 -13.11 9.67
N THR A 339 -10.15 -12.95 8.34
CA THR A 339 -9.98 -14.08 7.39
C THR A 339 -8.57 -14.66 7.41
N GLN A 340 -7.59 -13.89 7.85
CA GLN A 340 -6.16 -14.19 7.73
C GLN A 340 -5.72 -14.33 6.26
N MET A 341 -4.47 -14.71 6.02
CA MET A 341 -4.00 -15.12 4.70
C MET A 341 -4.55 -16.52 4.41
N SER A 342 -5.34 -16.64 3.36
CA SER A 342 -5.99 -17.91 2.97
C SER A 342 -5.18 -18.73 1.96
N GLY A 343 -4.16 -18.14 1.38
CA GLY A 343 -3.24 -18.79 0.46
C GLY A 343 -2.06 -17.89 0.12
N PHE A 344 -0.95 -18.54 -0.22
CA PHE A 344 0.24 -17.88 -0.73
C PHE A 344 0.84 -18.75 -1.84
N ASN A 345 1.00 -18.18 -3.01
CA ASN A 345 1.58 -18.88 -4.15
C ASN A 345 2.32 -17.90 -5.07
N GLY A 346 2.75 -18.38 -6.22
CA GLY A 346 3.46 -17.56 -7.18
C GLY A 346 3.84 -18.38 -8.41
N PHE A 347 4.37 -17.72 -9.41
CA PHE A 347 4.87 -18.33 -10.63
C PHE A 347 6.25 -17.77 -11.00
N ILE A 348 6.88 -18.41 -11.97
CA ILE A 348 8.13 -17.96 -12.59
C ILE A 348 7.78 -17.41 -13.95
N ASN A 349 8.24 -16.22 -14.28
CA ASN A 349 8.06 -15.60 -15.58
C ASN A 349 8.56 -16.52 -16.71
N GLY A 350 7.85 -16.55 -17.83
CA GLY A 350 8.17 -17.40 -18.96
C GLY A 350 7.81 -18.88 -18.81
N SER A 351 7.17 -19.27 -17.70
CA SER A 351 6.59 -20.61 -17.57
C SER A 351 5.34 -20.77 -18.46
N ASN A 352 4.87 -22.02 -18.64
CA ASN A 352 3.66 -22.27 -19.42
C ASN A 352 2.40 -21.75 -18.72
N GLU A 353 1.27 -21.68 -19.44
CA GLU A 353 -0.02 -21.14 -18.99
C GLU A 353 -0.49 -21.63 -17.62
N CYS A 354 -0.22 -22.89 -17.28
CA CYS A 354 -0.63 -23.43 -15.97
C CYS A 354 0.22 -22.91 -14.80
N PHE A 355 1.50 -22.64 -15.04
CA PHE A 355 2.48 -22.30 -14.02
C PHE A 355 3.11 -20.92 -14.22
N GLY A 356 2.63 -20.17 -15.19
CA GLY A 356 3.14 -18.87 -15.61
C GLY A 356 2.16 -17.75 -15.36
N GLU A 357 2.42 -16.66 -16.07
CA GLU A 357 1.64 -15.44 -15.99
C GLU A 357 0.20 -15.67 -16.45
N PRO A 358 -0.82 -15.29 -15.64
CA PRO A 358 -2.21 -15.45 -16.03
C PRO A 358 -2.59 -14.41 -17.09
N ASP A 359 -3.09 -14.88 -18.22
CA ASP A 359 -3.50 -14.06 -19.36
C ASP A 359 -5.00 -13.71 -19.38
N ASN A 360 -5.78 -14.31 -18.48
CA ASN A 360 -7.20 -14.09 -18.36
C ASN A 360 -7.69 -14.17 -16.90
N ALA A 361 -8.92 -13.69 -16.67
CA ALA A 361 -9.51 -13.63 -15.33
C ALA A 361 -9.71 -15.00 -14.69
N VAL A 362 -9.92 -16.07 -15.47
CA VAL A 362 -10.12 -17.42 -14.92
C VAL A 362 -8.83 -17.93 -14.31
N ASN A 363 -7.73 -17.86 -15.04
CA ASN A 363 -6.41 -18.28 -14.57
C ASN A 363 -5.96 -17.46 -13.35
N ALA A 364 -6.19 -16.13 -13.39
CA ALA A 364 -5.90 -15.26 -12.26
C ALA A 364 -6.73 -15.63 -11.02
N PHE A 365 -8.02 -15.92 -11.19
CA PHE A 365 -8.89 -16.30 -10.09
C PHE A 365 -8.48 -17.64 -9.45
N GLU A 366 -7.94 -18.59 -10.22
CA GLU A 366 -7.39 -19.83 -9.66
C GLU A 366 -6.15 -19.55 -8.80
N TYR A 367 -5.24 -18.66 -9.22
CA TYR A 367 -4.13 -18.22 -8.36
C TYR A 367 -4.62 -17.55 -7.07
N MET A 368 -5.65 -16.71 -7.15
CA MET A 368 -6.25 -16.06 -5.98
C MET A 368 -6.85 -17.06 -4.99
N ARG A 369 -7.29 -18.23 -5.48
CA ARG A 369 -7.79 -19.35 -4.68
C ARG A 369 -6.69 -20.23 -4.09
N GLY A 370 -5.41 -19.90 -4.32
CA GLY A 370 -4.28 -20.71 -3.90
C GLY A 370 -4.11 -21.99 -4.73
N ARG A 371 -4.41 -21.93 -6.03
CA ARG A 371 -4.22 -23.01 -7.00
C ARG A 371 -3.25 -22.59 -8.10
N TRP A 372 -2.88 -23.53 -8.96
CA TRP A 372 -2.23 -23.19 -10.22
C TRP A 372 -3.21 -22.53 -11.19
N GLY A 373 -2.71 -21.72 -12.15
CA GLY A 373 -3.54 -21.00 -13.12
C GLY A 373 -4.53 -21.88 -13.90
N CYS A 374 -4.23 -23.15 -14.13
CA CYS A 374 -5.12 -24.15 -14.74
C CYS A 374 -6.10 -24.80 -13.75
N GLY A 375 -6.18 -24.35 -12.50
CA GLY A 375 -7.10 -24.87 -11.49
C GLY A 375 -6.62 -26.09 -10.73
N ASN A 376 -5.47 -26.67 -11.08
CA ASN A 376 -4.90 -27.80 -10.37
C ASN A 376 -4.50 -27.41 -8.94
N PRO A 377 -4.64 -28.31 -7.95
CA PRO A 377 -4.19 -28.04 -6.60
C PRO A 377 -2.65 -27.94 -6.54
N ILE A 378 -2.17 -27.17 -5.57
CA ILE A 378 -0.75 -27.15 -5.20
C ILE A 378 -0.50 -28.31 -4.24
N ILE A 379 0.53 -29.10 -4.50
CA ILE A 379 0.93 -30.22 -3.65
C ILE A 379 2.19 -29.86 -2.88
N ASN A 380 2.15 -29.97 -1.57
CA ASN A 380 3.32 -29.85 -0.72
C ASN A 380 4.15 -31.14 -0.84
N TRP A 381 5.34 -31.03 -1.42
CA TRP A 381 6.19 -32.22 -1.71
C TRP A 381 6.72 -32.93 -0.47
N VAL A 382 6.78 -32.25 0.68
CA VAL A 382 7.26 -32.84 1.93
C VAL A 382 6.18 -33.68 2.60
N THR A 383 4.92 -33.20 2.56
CA THR A 383 3.79 -33.89 3.21
C THR A 383 2.95 -34.71 2.24
N ASN A 384 3.10 -34.49 0.94
CA ASN A 384 2.28 -35.04 -0.14
C ASN A 384 0.77 -34.73 0.01
N GLN A 385 0.46 -33.54 0.56
CA GLN A 385 -0.90 -33.07 0.77
C GLN A 385 -1.19 -31.85 -0.09
N GLU A 386 -2.47 -31.67 -0.47
CA GLU A 386 -2.93 -30.43 -1.08
C GLU A 386 -2.77 -29.27 -0.10
N THR A 387 -2.40 -28.10 -0.62
CA THR A 387 -2.24 -26.87 0.15
C THR A 387 -2.55 -25.66 -0.71
N THR A 388 -2.92 -24.55 -0.07
CA THR A 388 -3.00 -23.22 -0.69
C THR A 388 -1.74 -22.38 -0.41
N PHE A 389 -0.77 -22.93 0.31
CA PHE A 389 0.44 -22.21 0.75
C PHE A 389 1.69 -22.86 0.15
N ARG A 390 2.24 -22.25 -0.88
CA ARG A 390 3.47 -22.70 -1.51
C ARG A 390 4.67 -22.27 -0.68
N PHE A 391 5.65 -23.17 -0.52
CA PHE A 391 6.88 -22.92 0.24
C PHE A 391 6.65 -22.41 1.67
N SER A 392 5.76 -23.07 2.39
CA SER A 392 5.42 -22.75 3.79
C SER A 392 6.39 -23.35 4.82
N GLY A 393 7.54 -23.86 4.40
CA GLY A 393 8.62 -24.26 5.28
C GLY A 393 9.43 -23.09 5.81
N ASN A 394 10.38 -23.38 6.68
CA ASN A 394 11.25 -22.37 7.27
C ASN A 394 12.50 -22.18 6.42
N ALA A 395 12.52 -21.11 5.61
CA ALA A 395 13.67 -20.78 4.78
C ALA A 395 14.91 -20.42 5.62
N CYS A 396 14.74 -19.75 6.76
CA CYS A 396 15.83 -19.34 7.64
C CYS A 396 16.63 -20.55 8.19
N THR A 397 15.93 -21.62 8.56
CA THR A 397 16.56 -22.88 9.02
C THR A 397 16.70 -23.93 7.93
N ARG A 398 16.23 -23.64 6.71
CA ARG A 398 16.18 -24.55 5.55
C ARG A 398 15.47 -25.85 5.88
N SER A 399 14.35 -25.78 6.57
CA SER A 399 13.58 -26.96 6.98
C SER A 399 12.15 -26.93 6.46
N GLY A 400 11.57 -28.11 6.25
CA GLY A 400 10.27 -28.25 5.62
C GLY A 400 10.29 -27.92 4.12
N TRP A 401 9.16 -27.49 3.58
CA TRP A 401 9.03 -27.15 2.17
C TRP A 401 9.38 -25.68 1.94
N TYR A 402 10.64 -25.39 1.72
CA TYR A 402 11.14 -24.06 1.34
C TYR A 402 11.54 -24.03 -0.15
N ASP A 403 11.59 -22.85 -0.75
CA ASP A 403 11.99 -22.67 -2.14
C ASP A 403 13.50 -22.91 -2.30
N SER A 404 13.85 -23.68 -3.31
CA SER A 404 15.23 -23.99 -3.70
C SER A 404 15.47 -23.79 -5.21
N THR A 405 14.53 -23.10 -5.88
CA THR A 405 14.59 -22.80 -7.30
C THR A 405 14.80 -21.31 -7.51
N THR A 406 15.57 -20.95 -8.53
CA THR A 406 15.82 -19.57 -8.91
C THR A 406 14.94 -19.15 -10.08
N GLY A 407 14.77 -17.84 -10.28
CA GLY A 407 14.05 -17.30 -11.44
C GLY A 407 13.39 -15.96 -11.12
N ASP A 408 12.96 -15.30 -12.16
CA ASP A 408 12.17 -14.08 -12.13
C ASP A 408 10.73 -14.42 -11.65
N LYS A 409 10.42 -14.04 -10.41
CA LYS A 409 9.27 -14.61 -9.67
C LYS A 409 8.21 -13.56 -9.34
N ARG A 410 6.95 -14.04 -9.35
CA ARG A 410 5.78 -13.30 -8.92
C ARG A 410 5.15 -14.02 -7.74
N THR A 411 4.64 -13.24 -6.78
CA THR A 411 4.01 -13.77 -5.57
C THR A 411 2.61 -13.21 -5.37
N PHE A 412 1.73 -14.04 -4.79
CA PHE A 412 0.35 -13.70 -4.46
C PHE A 412 0.10 -13.96 -2.98
N SER A 413 -0.31 -12.92 -2.25
CA SER A 413 -0.83 -13.04 -0.88
C SER A 413 -2.34 -12.92 -0.93
N ASN A 414 -3.05 -14.02 -0.68
CA ASN A 414 -4.49 -14.16 -0.91
C ASN A 414 -5.28 -14.06 0.40
N MET A 415 -6.42 -13.39 0.36
CA MET A 415 -7.38 -13.27 1.45
C MET A 415 -8.78 -13.61 0.93
N GLY A 416 -9.48 -14.54 1.58
CA GLY A 416 -10.82 -15.00 1.19
C GLY A 416 -10.98 -16.50 1.41
N PRO A 417 -12.11 -17.12 0.97
CA PRO A 417 -13.25 -16.44 0.35
C PRO A 417 -14.09 -15.65 1.36
N LEU A 418 -14.70 -14.58 0.89
CA LEU A 418 -15.69 -13.80 1.65
C LEU A 418 -16.90 -13.43 0.78
N THR A 419 -17.98 -13.02 1.43
CA THR A 419 -19.19 -12.53 0.76
C THR A 419 -19.38 -11.06 1.12
N LEU A 420 -19.57 -10.18 0.12
CA LEU A 420 -19.87 -8.76 0.32
C LEU A 420 -21.24 -8.44 -0.29
N GLN A 421 -22.13 -7.95 0.55
CA GLN A 421 -23.40 -7.38 0.08
C GLN A 421 -23.14 -6.05 -0.63
N SER A 422 -24.12 -5.58 -1.39
CA SER A 422 -24.09 -4.23 -1.96
C SER A 422 -23.93 -3.19 -0.84
N GLY A 423 -22.95 -2.31 -0.96
CA GLY A 423 -22.59 -1.29 0.03
C GLY A 423 -21.62 -1.76 1.13
N ASP A 424 -21.35 -3.05 1.25
CA ASP A 424 -20.41 -3.58 2.23
C ASP A 424 -18.99 -3.05 1.99
N THR A 425 -18.28 -2.91 3.09
CA THR A 425 -16.90 -2.40 3.12
C THR A 425 -15.98 -3.36 3.84
N GLN A 426 -14.78 -3.56 3.30
CA GLN A 426 -13.69 -4.27 3.95
C GLN A 426 -12.46 -3.39 4.09
N ILE A 427 -11.74 -3.55 5.20
CA ILE A 427 -10.45 -2.92 5.44
C ILE A 427 -9.35 -3.98 5.32
N VAL A 428 -8.35 -3.68 4.54
CA VAL A 428 -7.11 -4.47 4.43
C VAL A 428 -5.93 -3.57 4.72
N VAL A 429 -5.00 -4.04 5.54
CA VAL A 429 -3.75 -3.32 5.80
C VAL A 429 -2.57 -4.24 5.52
N LEU A 430 -1.68 -3.79 4.66
CA LEU A 430 -0.43 -4.45 4.32
C LEU A 430 0.75 -3.66 4.88
N SER A 431 1.84 -4.35 5.21
CA SER A 431 3.14 -3.74 5.48
C SER A 431 4.19 -4.38 4.59
N TYR A 432 4.94 -3.56 3.86
CA TYR A 432 6.14 -3.92 3.13
C TYR A 432 7.34 -3.68 4.02
N ILE A 433 8.19 -4.67 4.18
CA ILE A 433 9.25 -4.73 5.18
C ILE A 433 10.52 -5.25 4.51
N ILE A 434 11.64 -4.55 4.68
CA ILE A 434 12.90 -4.98 4.08
C ILE A 434 14.03 -4.89 5.10
N THR A 435 14.95 -5.86 5.09
CA THR A 435 16.15 -5.82 5.94
C THR A 435 17.22 -6.78 5.46
N ARG A 436 18.46 -6.55 5.89
CA ARG A 436 19.59 -7.47 5.80
C ARG A 436 20.33 -7.67 7.14
N ASP A 437 19.61 -7.46 8.24
CA ASP A 437 20.19 -7.52 9.59
C ASP A 437 20.43 -8.94 10.10
N GLY A 438 19.97 -9.96 9.36
CA GLY A 438 20.26 -11.36 9.66
C GLY A 438 21.70 -11.79 9.33
N GLY A 439 22.43 -11.03 8.52
CA GLY A 439 23.84 -11.25 8.18
C GLY A 439 24.09 -12.19 7.00
N ASN A 440 23.08 -12.84 6.46
CA ASN A 440 23.12 -13.57 5.19
C ASN A 440 21.70 -13.75 4.61
N ASN A 441 21.62 -14.11 3.33
CA ASN A 441 20.36 -14.23 2.60
C ASN A 441 19.27 -15.07 3.30
N PHE A 442 19.61 -16.20 3.93
CA PHE A 442 18.64 -17.04 4.65
C PHE A 442 18.26 -16.46 6.01
N GLN A 443 19.25 -15.95 6.78
CA GLN A 443 19.01 -15.37 8.10
C GLN A 443 18.26 -14.03 8.01
N ASN A 444 18.35 -13.34 6.87
CA ASN A 444 17.54 -12.15 6.60
C ASN A 444 16.05 -12.45 6.58
N VAL A 445 15.62 -13.67 6.22
CA VAL A 445 14.23 -14.11 6.36
C VAL A 445 13.79 -14.10 7.83
N CYS A 446 14.62 -14.58 8.77
CA CYS A 446 14.32 -14.48 10.20
C CYS A 446 14.23 -13.04 10.68
N ALA A 447 15.09 -12.16 10.18
CA ALA A 447 15.04 -10.73 10.50
C ALA A 447 13.73 -10.10 10.00
N VAL A 448 13.31 -10.41 8.77
CA VAL A 448 12.00 -9.99 8.23
C VAL A 448 10.84 -10.49 9.08
N GLN A 449 10.84 -11.76 9.50
CA GLN A 449 9.82 -12.32 10.39
C GLN A 449 9.73 -11.54 11.70
N SER A 450 10.87 -11.22 12.32
CA SER A 450 10.93 -10.43 13.55
C SER A 450 10.43 -9.00 13.36
N LEU A 451 10.84 -8.32 12.27
CA LEU A 451 10.35 -6.98 11.95
C LEU A 451 8.85 -6.98 11.62
N SER A 452 8.35 -8.05 11.01
CA SER A 452 6.93 -8.18 10.72
C SER A 452 6.08 -8.27 12.00
N ASP A 453 6.59 -8.91 13.07
CA ASP A 453 5.94 -8.90 14.38
C ASP A 453 5.93 -7.49 14.99
N SER A 454 6.99 -6.70 14.77
CA SER A 454 7.01 -5.29 15.14
C SER A 454 5.97 -4.48 14.36
N ALA A 455 5.84 -4.67 13.05
CA ALA A 455 4.81 -3.99 12.24
C ALA A 455 3.40 -4.22 12.81
N LEU A 456 3.06 -5.46 13.15
CA LEU A 456 1.78 -5.81 13.78
C LEU A 456 1.62 -5.13 15.15
N LYS A 457 2.62 -5.25 16.01
CA LYS A 457 2.60 -4.68 17.36
C LYS A 457 2.39 -3.17 17.32
N TYR A 458 3.11 -2.47 16.45
CA TYR A 458 3.01 -1.02 16.32
C TYR A 458 1.65 -0.59 15.76
N TYR A 459 1.13 -1.29 14.76
CA TYR A 459 -0.20 -1.02 14.21
C TYR A 459 -1.29 -1.12 15.29
N TYR A 460 -1.29 -2.18 16.10
CA TYR A 460 -2.27 -2.37 17.17
C TYR A 460 -2.05 -1.47 18.40
N ASN A 461 -0.89 -0.81 18.50
CA ASN A 461 -0.56 0.14 19.57
C ASN A 461 -0.54 1.61 19.07
N ASP A 462 -1.21 1.91 17.94
CA ASP A 462 -1.28 3.26 17.38
C ASP A 462 0.10 3.90 17.14
N PHE A 463 1.12 3.11 16.84
CA PHE A 463 2.49 3.62 16.60
C PHE A 463 3.02 4.58 17.70
N LYS A 464 2.51 4.49 18.92
CA LYS A 464 2.75 5.48 19.99
C LYS A 464 4.21 5.73 20.31
N THR A 465 5.05 4.71 20.19
CA THR A 465 6.50 4.82 20.46
C THR A 465 7.29 5.41 19.28
N CYS A 466 6.64 5.61 18.14
CA CYS A 466 7.19 6.26 16.95
C CYS A 466 6.85 7.75 16.87
N MET A 467 6.17 8.28 17.85
CA MET A 467 5.96 9.72 17.89
C MET A 467 7.31 10.40 18.12
N PRO A 468 7.65 11.43 17.32
CA PRO A 468 8.78 12.27 17.68
C PRO A 468 8.57 12.71 19.13
N ILE A 469 9.61 12.62 19.94
CA ILE A 469 9.58 13.21 21.29
C ILE A 469 9.38 14.70 21.04
N GLY A 470 8.12 15.11 20.98
CA GLY A 470 7.76 16.51 20.79
C GLY A 470 8.25 17.27 22.02
N ILE A 471 9.21 18.14 21.84
CA ILE A 471 9.45 19.18 22.82
C ILE A 471 8.22 20.08 22.74
N GLU A 472 7.22 19.83 23.58
CA GLU A 472 6.10 20.75 23.70
C GLU A 472 6.63 22.05 24.34
N PRO A 473 6.48 23.21 23.68
CA PRO A 473 6.88 24.47 24.28
C PRO A 473 6.04 24.72 25.54
N ILE A 474 6.68 24.76 26.68
CA ILE A 474 6.01 24.99 27.99
C ILE A 474 5.61 26.46 28.14
N SER A 475 6.18 27.36 27.35
CA SER A 475 5.97 28.79 27.41
C SER A 475 6.33 29.46 26.07
N SER A 476 5.55 30.44 25.68
CA SER A 476 5.85 31.36 24.55
C SER A 476 6.89 32.43 24.91
N GLU A 477 7.34 32.51 26.16
CA GLU A 477 8.37 33.46 26.55
C GLU A 477 9.75 33.03 26.04
N ILE A 478 10.45 33.95 25.38
CA ILE A 478 11.80 33.73 24.89
C ILE A 478 12.76 33.72 26.09
N PRO A 479 13.48 32.61 26.37
CA PRO A 479 14.45 32.56 27.45
C PRO A 479 15.60 33.56 27.22
N GLN A 480 15.98 34.29 28.24
CA GLN A 480 17.06 35.26 28.19
C GLN A 480 18.42 34.65 28.43
N ARG A 481 18.49 33.42 28.95
CA ARG A 481 19.73 32.70 29.29
C ARG A 481 19.54 31.20 29.15
N TYR A 482 20.67 30.49 28.95
CA TYR A 482 20.70 29.04 29.07
C TYR A 482 20.44 28.64 30.52
N GLU A 483 19.53 27.71 30.74
CA GLU A 483 19.20 27.20 32.05
C GLU A 483 18.89 25.71 31.94
N LEU A 484 19.48 24.93 32.84
CA LEU A 484 19.16 23.52 33.07
C LEU A 484 18.77 23.38 34.52
N GLN A 485 17.53 23.06 34.79
CA GLN A 485 17.03 22.84 36.14
C GLN A 485 17.33 21.42 36.59
N GLN A 486 17.42 21.22 37.90
CA GLN A 486 17.58 19.91 38.47
C GLN A 486 16.36 19.05 38.16
N ASN A 487 16.61 17.79 37.82
CA ASN A 487 15.52 16.83 37.56
C ASN A 487 14.65 16.62 38.81
N TYR A 488 13.35 16.43 38.55
CA TYR A 488 12.40 16.18 39.63
C TYR A 488 11.45 15.03 39.23
N PRO A 489 11.21 14.06 40.09
CA PRO A 489 11.86 13.85 41.41
C PRO A 489 13.35 13.45 41.28
N ASN A 490 14.14 13.78 42.28
CA ASN A 490 15.53 13.37 42.38
C ASN A 490 15.80 12.86 43.84
N PRO A 491 16.11 11.56 44.07
CA PRO A 491 16.32 10.53 43.03
C PRO A 491 15.01 10.21 42.29
N PHE A 492 15.12 9.79 41.03
CA PHE A 492 13.97 9.45 40.18
C PHE A 492 13.44 8.03 40.47
N ASN A 493 12.11 7.82 40.31
CA ASN A 493 11.48 6.51 40.45
C ASN A 493 10.05 6.54 39.83
N PRO A 494 9.75 5.86 38.74
CA PRO A 494 10.63 5.33 37.69
C PRO A 494 10.98 6.38 36.63
N GLU A 495 10.41 7.58 36.70
CA GLU A 495 10.57 8.67 35.72
C GLU A 495 11.01 9.97 36.39
N THR A 496 11.72 10.82 35.65
CA THR A 496 12.09 12.16 36.09
C THR A 496 11.84 13.18 34.98
N LYS A 497 11.59 14.43 35.37
CA LYS A 497 11.43 15.55 34.42
C LYS A 497 12.65 16.45 34.51
N ILE A 498 13.23 16.81 33.34
CA ILE A 498 14.32 17.77 33.23
C ILE A 498 13.79 18.99 32.48
N LYS A 499 13.85 20.16 33.10
CA LYS A 499 13.51 21.44 32.47
C LYS A 499 14.74 22.14 31.99
N PHE A 500 14.72 22.65 30.76
CA PHE A 500 15.83 23.44 30.20
C PHE A 500 15.31 24.66 29.43
N SER A 501 16.15 25.66 29.29
CA SER A 501 15.85 26.87 28.53
C SER A 501 17.01 27.21 27.59
N ILE A 502 16.71 27.50 26.34
CA ILE A 502 17.68 27.84 25.29
C ILE A 502 17.32 29.21 24.72
N PRO A 503 18.14 30.26 24.86
CA PRO A 503 17.92 31.53 24.21
C PRO A 503 18.04 31.43 22.68
N LEU A 504 17.28 32.22 21.95
CA LEU A 504 17.50 32.37 20.51
C LEU A 504 18.85 33.05 20.24
N LEU A 505 19.63 32.43 19.36
CA LEU A 505 20.83 33.09 18.81
C LEU A 505 20.37 34.27 17.91
N ARG A 506 20.93 35.46 18.12
CA ARG A 506 20.65 36.63 17.26
C ARG A 506 20.97 36.30 15.81
N GLY A 507 19.92 36.31 14.94
CA GLY A 507 20.06 36.18 13.48
C GLY A 507 19.36 35.01 12.84
N VAL A 508 18.65 34.16 13.61
CA VAL A 508 17.78 33.11 13.06
C VAL A 508 16.35 33.40 13.52
N ALA A 509 15.49 33.72 12.58
CA ALA A 509 14.07 33.80 12.84
C ALA A 509 13.55 32.36 13.06
N GLY A 510 13.40 31.98 14.33
CA GLY A 510 12.89 30.66 14.74
C GLY A 510 12.42 30.75 16.19
N GLU A 511 11.39 30.01 16.51
CA GLU A 511 10.79 29.99 17.85
C GLU A 511 11.77 29.45 18.90
N ALA A 512 11.89 30.17 20.04
CA ALA A 512 12.64 29.69 21.19
C ALA A 512 11.83 28.62 21.92
N GLY A 513 12.40 27.41 22.03
CA GLY A 513 11.78 26.30 22.75
C GLY A 513 12.19 26.24 24.22
N ARG A 514 11.21 26.09 25.12
CA ARG A 514 11.41 25.49 26.43
C ARG A 514 10.87 24.07 26.36
N GLY A 515 11.68 23.09 26.72
CA GLY A 515 11.31 21.68 26.66
C GLY A 515 11.32 21.01 28.04
N VAL A 516 10.54 19.93 28.17
CA VAL A 516 10.66 18.95 29.26
C VAL A 516 11.02 17.63 28.59
N LEU A 517 12.12 17.02 29.02
CA LEU A 517 12.54 15.66 28.67
C LEU A 517 12.05 14.70 29.76
#